data_ea4226ab39e4f7d40b1ed520fc1df6fe
#
_entry.id   ea4226ab39e4f7d40b1ed520fc1df6fe
#
_cell.length_a   1.000
_cell.length_b   1.000
_cell.length_c   1.000
_cell.angle_alpha   90.00
_cell.angle_beta   90.00
_cell.angle_gamma   90.00
#
_symmetry.space_group_name_H-M   'P 1'
#
loop_
_entity.id
_entity.type
_entity.pdbx_description
1 polymer ?
#
loop_
_entity_poly.entity_id
_entity_poly.type
_entity_poly.pdbx_seq_one_letter_code
_entity_poly.pdbx_strand_id
1 'polypeptide(L)'
;PQAPEVVEMVEGMIAEGVEMMPGIGSDIADPDVVENSYPETPLRPLMSLVQDGVTPMVPRYGSSKVPMLLVTSKNDHVVDPIQSDQLAEQWGGSVERILLDRSYHVATQDFDKEAIFEAAVAFANRVISS
;
A
#
# COMPACT_ATOMS: atom_id res chain seq x y z
N PRO A 1 -8.95 -1.90 -3.22
CA PRO A 1 -9.02 -2.35 -4.62
C PRO A 1 -8.84 -1.17 -5.56
N GLN A 2 -8.21 -1.40 -6.71
CA GLN A 2 -8.06 -0.37 -7.73
C GLN A 2 -9.41 0.08 -8.27
N ALA A 3 -9.52 1.34 -8.68
CA ALA A 3 -10.72 1.84 -9.32
C ALA A 3 -11.00 1.08 -10.64
N PRO A 4 -12.26 0.75 -10.94
CA PRO A 4 -12.61 0.00 -12.14
C PRO A 4 -12.05 0.61 -13.44
N GLU A 5 -12.03 1.94 -13.53
CA GLU A 5 -11.53 2.68 -14.69
C GLU A 5 -10.03 2.45 -14.92
N VAL A 6 -9.25 2.29 -13.85
CA VAL A 6 -7.81 1.99 -13.94
C VAL A 6 -7.61 0.57 -14.45
N VAL A 7 -8.42 -0.37 -13.96
CA VAL A 7 -8.38 -1.77 -14.42
C VAL A 7 -8.69 -1.85 -15.91
N GLU A 8 -9.78 -1.22 -16.36
CA GLU A 8 -10.18 -1.20 -17.78
C GLU A 8 -9.13 -0.56 -18.68
N MET A 9 -8.51 0.54 -18.21
CA MET A 9 -7.42 1.20 -18.94
C MET A 9 -6.23 0.27 -19.14
N VAL A 10 -5.79 -0.40 -18.07
CA VAL A 10 -4.63 -1.32 -18.15
C VAL A 10 -4.94 -2.55 -19.01
N GLU A 11 -6.15 -3.10 -18.92
CA GLU A 11 -6.59 -4.20 -19.79
C GLU A 11 -6.60 -3.78 -21.26
N GLY A 12 -7.05 -2.56 -21.56
CA GLY A 12 -6.98 -1.99 -22.90
C GLY A 12 -5.55 -1.91 -23.44
N MET A 13 -4.61 -1.39 -22.64
CA MET A 13 -3.19 -1.36 -23.01
C MET A 13 -2.61 -2.74 -23.28
N ILE A 14 -2.95 -3.73 -22.46
CA ILE A 14 -2.52 -5.13 -22.66
C ILE A 14 -3.09 -5.71 -23.94
N ALA A 15 -4.35 -5.40 -24.26
CA ALA A 15 -5.01 -5.86 -25.50
C ALA A 15 -4.36 -5.25 -26.76
N GLU A 16 -3.83 -4.03 -26.66
CA GLU A 16 -3.06 -3.35 -27.69
C GLU A 16 -1.60 -3.85 -27.80
N GLY A 17 -1.18 -4.79 -26.94
CA GLY A 17 0.15 -5.39 -26.96
C GLY A 17 1.19 -4.63 -26.13
N VAL A 18 0.77 -3.68 -25.29
CA VAL A 18 1.68 -3.00 -24.35
C VAL A 18 2.01 -3.97 -23.22
N GLU A 19 3.30 -4.22 -22.99
CA GLU A 19 3.76 -5.14 -21.95
C GLU A 19 4.22 -4.41 -20.67
N MET A 20 4.77 -3.20 -20.82
CA MET A 20 5.36 -2.41 -19.76
C MET A 20 4.78 -1.00 -19.76
N MET A 21 4.67 -0.39 -18.59
CA MET A 21 4.39 1.04 -18.45
C MET A 21 5.50 1.71 -17.65
N PRO A 22 5.77 3.01 -17.85
CA PRO A 22 6.69 3.74 -17.01
C PRO A 22 6.31 3.62 -15.53
N GLY A 23 7.29 3.37 -14.67
CA GLY A 23 7.13 3.47 -13.24
C GLY A 23 6.93 4.94 -12.82
N ILE A 24 6.42 5.15 -11.61
CA ILE A 24 6.21 6.51 -11.07
C ILE A 24 7.50 7.18 -10.61
N GLY A 25 8.62 6.45 -10.59
CA GLY A 25 9.87 6.90 -9.98
C GLY A 25 9.87 6.78 -8.46
N SER A 26 10.69 7.60 -7.81
CA SER A 26 10.77 7.64 -6.34
C SER A 26 9.61 8.46 -5.75
N ASP A 27 8.90 7.89 -4.78
CA ASP A 27 7.92 8.61 -3.95
C ASP A 27 8.38 8.64 -2.49
N ILE A 28 9.47 9.38 -2.25
CA ILE A 28 10.10 9.66 -0.96
C ILE A 28 10.21 11.18 -0.81
N ALA A 29 9.80 11.74 0.33
CA ALA A 29 9.86 13.18 0.58
C ALA A 29 11.27 13.66 0.93
N ASP A 30 12.10 12.80 1.51
CA ASP A 30 13.49 13.10 1.86
C ASP A 30 14.35 13.17 0.59
N PRO A 31 14.87 14.36 0.21
CA PRO A 31 15.66 14.53 -1.01
C PRO A 31 17.03 13.83 -0.97
N ASP A 32 17.51 13.44 0.21
CA ASP A 32 18.79 12.74 0.38
C ASP A 32 18.66 11.22 0.24
N VAL A 33 17.43 10.71 0.06
CA VAL A 33 17.13 9.29 -0.10
C VAL A 33 16.66 8.99 -1.52
N VAL A 34 17.24 7.97 -2.12
CA VAL A 34 16.85 7.49 -3.47
C VAL A 34 16.24 6.10 -3.34
N GLU A 35 15.01 5.96 -3.84
CA GLU A 35 14.36 4.66 -3.93
C GLU A 35 15.05 3.77 -4.96
N ASN A 36 15.32 2.53 -4.58
CA ASN A 36 15.82 1.52 -5.52
C ASN A 36 14.63 0.79 -6.15
N SER A 37 14.05 1.40 -7.17
CA SER A 37 12.88 0.87 -7.88
C SER A 37 13.18 0.61 -9.36
N TYR A 38 12.35 -0.22 -10.00
CA TYR A 38 12.44 -0.42 -11.43
C TYR A 38 11.85 0.77 -12.20
N PRO A 39 12.44 1.13 -13.37
CA PRO A 39 11.95 2.24 -14.17
C PRO A 39 10.62 1.96 -14.87
N GLU A 40 10.22 0.67 -14.95
CA GLU A 40 9.02 0.22 -15.64
C GLU A 40 8.29 -0.84 -14.83
N THR A 41 6.97 -0.91 -14.99
CA THR A 41 6.08 -1.87 -14.34
C THR A 41 5.49 -2.81 -15.40
N PRO A 42 5.62 -4.14 -15.26
CA PRO A 42 5.01 -5.09 -16.18
C PRO A 42 3.51 -5.18 -15.95
N LEU A 43 2.70 -4.94 -17.00
CA LEU A 43 1.26 -4.79 -16.88
C LEU A 43 0.53 -6.10 -16.53
N ARG A 44 0.92 -7.24 -17.13
CA ARG A 44 0.28 -8.53 -16.85
C ARG A 44 0.48 -8.98 -15.38
N PRO A 45 1.69 -8.94 -14.79
CA PRO A 45 1.89 -9.20 -13.37
C PRO A 45 1.13 -8.23 -12.45
N LEU A 46 1.07 -6.94 -12.81
CA LEU A 46 0.30 -5.95 -12.06
C LEU A 46 -1.19 -6.32 -12.04
N MET A 47 -1.76 -6.69 -13.18
CA MET A 47 -3.17 -7.11 -13.27
C MET A 47 -3.43 -8.40 -12.51
N SER A 48 -2.53 -9.39 -12.57
CA SER A 48 -2.66 -10.62 -11.77
C SER A 48 -2.62 -10.31 -10.27
N LEU A 49 -1.72 -9.42 -9.81
CA LEU A 49 -1.71 -8.98 -8.42
C LEU A 49 -3.06 -8.38 -8.01
N VAL A 50 -3.65 -7.52 -8.84
CA VAL A 50 -4.92 -6.86 -8.55
C VAL A 50 -6.09 -7.84 -8.60
N GLN A 51 -6.22 -8.60 -9.68
CA GLN A 51 -7.39 -9.45 -9.94
C GLN A 51 -7.37 -10.77 -9.18
N ASP A 52 -6.21 -11.43 -9.11
CA ASP A 52 -6.06 -12.75 -8.51
C ASP A 52 -5.59 -12.70 -7.05
N GLY A 53 -4.87 -11.64 -6.67
CA GLY A 53 -4.32 -11.44 -5.33
C GLY A 53 -5.22 -10.58 -4.44
N VAL A 54 -5.33 -9.29 -4.75
CA VAL A 54 -5.96 -8.31 -3.85
C VAL A 54 -7.48 -8.43 -3.86
N THR A 55 -8.11 -8.38 -5.04
CA THR A 55 -9.59 -8.33 -5.17
C THR A 55 -10.30 -9.50 -4.46
N PRO A 56 -9.86 -10.77 -4.60
CA PRO A 56 -10.49 -11.89 -3.90
C PRO A 56 -10.32 -11.86 -2.37
N MET A 57 -9.36 -11.09 -1.86
CA MET A 57 -9.12 -10.99 -0.41
C MET A 57 -10.05 -10.00 0.28
N VAL A 58 -10.55 -8.98 -0.44
CA VAL A 58 -11.41 -7.91 0.12
C VAL A 58 -12.62 -8.47 0.89
N PRO A 59 -13.43 -9.40 0.36
CA PRO A 59 -14.56 -9.96 1.09
C PRO A 59 -14.18 -10.72 2.36
N ARG A 60 -12.91 -11.07 2.51
CA ARG A 60 -12.39 -11.85 3.64
C ARG A 60 -11.90 -10.98 4.80
N TYR A 61 -11.68 -9.68 4.60
CA TYR A 61 -11.14 -8.79 5.62
C TYR A 61 -11.99 -8.78 6.91
N GLY A 62 -13.32 -8.76 6.78
CA GLY A 62 -14.24 -8.80 7.92
C GLY A 62 -14.21 -10.09 8.75
N SER A 63 -13.67 -11.18 8.19
CA SER A 63 -13.51 -12.45 8.92
C SER A 63 -12.21 -12.55 9.71
N SER A 64 -11.24 -11.67 9.46
CA SER A 64 -9.97 -11.63 10.19
C SER A 64 -10.21 -11.27 11.65
N LYS A 65 -9.50 -11.94 12.56
CA LYS A 65 -9.45 -11.59 13.99
C LYS A 65 -8.05 -11.16 14.44
N VAL A 66 -7.14 -11.05 13.49
CA VAL A 66 -5.75 -10.67 13.76
C VAL A 66 -5.70 -9.17 14.05
N PRO A 67 -5.04 -8.72 15.14
CA PRO A 67 -4.77 -7.30 15.36
C PRO A 67 -3.92 -6.73 14.21
N MET A 68 -4.20 -5.49 13.83
CA MET A 68 -3.49 -4.82 12.74
C MET A 68 -2.96 -3.45 13.20
N LEU A 69 -1.69 -3.17 12.90
CA LEU A 69 -1.14 -1.81 12.92
C LEU A 69 -1.15 -1.31 11.47
N LEU A 70 -1.92 -0.26 11.22
CA LEU A 70 -2.04 0.36 9.90
C LEU A 70 -1.39 1.74 9.90
N VAL A 71 -0.29 1.83 9.17
CA VAL A 71 0.46 3.08 8.98
C VAL A 71 0.11 3.65 7.61
N THR A 72 -0.29 4.90 7.57
CA THR A 72 -0.74 5.57 6.34
C THR A 72 -0.06 6.91 6.19
N SER A 73 0.62 7.14 5.07
CA SER A 73 1.04 8.49 4.69
C SER A 73 -0.16 9.28 4.17
N LYS A 74 -0.33 10.50 4.66
CA LYS A 74 -1.36 11.43 4.15
C LYS A 74 -1.00 11.99 2.78
N ASN A 75 0.27 11.94 2.42
CA ASN A 75 0.86 12.49 1.21
C ASN A 75 1.36 11.40 0.24
N ASP A 76 0.76 10.22 0.29
CA ASP A 76 1.04 9.12 -0.64
C ASP A 76 0.52 9.46 -2.04
N HIS A 77 1.41 9.49 -3.04
CA HIS A 77 1.07 9.81 -4.44
C HIS A 77 0.85 8.55 -5.30
N VAL A 78 1.04 7.36 -4.70
CA VAL A 78 0.92 6.06 -5.39
C VAL A 78 -0.40 5.37 -5.04
N VAL A 79 -0.71 5.34 -3.75
CA VAL A 79 -1.92 4.70 -3.21
C VAL A 79 -2.73 5.74 -2.46
N ASP A 80 -3.93 6.03 -2.94
CA ASP A 80 -4.82 6.99 -2.28
C ASP A 80 -5.04 6.58 -0.81
N PRO A 81 -4.72 7.47 0.16
CA PRO A 81 -4.89 7.21 1.59
C PRO A 81 -6.30 6.74 1.99
N ILE A 82 -7.33 7.09 1.21
CA ILE A 82 -8.71 6.62 1.43
C ILE A 82 -8.81 5.09 1.43
N GLN A 83 -7.93 4.39 0.71
CA GLN A 83 -7.92 2.93 0.68
C GLN A 83 -7.52 2.34 2.05
N SER A 84 -6.70 3.03 2.81
CA SER A 84 -6.37 2.65 4.19
C SER A 84 -7.57 2.85 5.13
N ASP A 85 -8.38 3.89 4.91
CA ASP A 85 -9.63 4.09 5.67
C ASP A 85 -10.60 2.95 5.39
N GLN A 86 -10.80 2.61 4.12
CA GLN A 86 -11.65 1.49 3.71
C GLN A 86 -11.17 0.14 4.28
N LEU A 87 -9.86 -0.09 4.31
CA LEU A 87 -9.29 -1.31 4.91
C LEU A 87 -9.57 -1.36 6.41
N ALA A 88 -9.35 -0.24 7.12
CA ALA A 88 -9.60 -0.17 8.57
C ALA A 88 -11.07 -0.41 8.92
N GLU A 89 -12.00 0.13 8.11
CA GLU A 89 -13.44 -0.07 8.29
C GLU A 89 -13.89 -1.51 8.04
N GLN A 90 -13.26 -2.20 7.10
CA GLN A 90 -13.61 -3.55 6.70
C GLN A 90 -12.91 -4.64 7.52
N TRP A 91 -11.85 -4.29 8.27
CA TRP A 91 -11.09 -5.27 9.04
C TRP A 91 -11.86 -5.78 10.25
N GLY A 92 -11.97 -7.09 10.41
CA GLY A 92 -12.75 -7.70 11.48
C GLY A 92 -12.03 -7.86 12.83
N GLY A 93 -10.75 -7.57 12.90
CA GLY A 93 -9.93 -7.51 14.11
C GLY A 93 -9.76 -6.08 14.62
N SER A 94 -9.00 -5.90 15.71
CA SER A 94 -8.64 -4.56 16.18
C SER A 94 -7.67 -3.88 15.23
N VAL A 95 -7.84 -2.57 15.02
CA VAL A 95 -6.96 -1.75 14.18
C VAL A 95 -6.41 -0.60 14.99
N GLU A 96 -5.08 -0.51 15.09
CA GLU A 96 -4.37 0.69 15.51
C GLU A 96 -3.92 1.47 14.28
N ARG A 97 -4.10 2.80 14.26
CA ARG A 97 -3.76 3.63 13.11
C ARG A 97 -2.69 4.66 13.45
N ILE A 98 -1.74 4.82 12.53
CA ILE A 98 -0.76 5.90 12.55
C ILE A 98 -0.86 6.64 11.21
N LEU A 99 -1.06 7.96 11.30
CA LEU A 99 -1.08 8.84 10.15
C LEU A 99 0.24 9.62 10.11
N LEU A 100 0.94 9.53 8.99
CA LEU A 100 2.20 10.22 8.78
C LEU A 100 1.97 11.53 8.01
N ASP A 101 2.61 12.58 8.47
CA ASP A 101 2.46 13.93 7.90
C ASP A 101 3.62 14.34 6.99
N ARG A 102 4.78 13.68 7.11
CA ARG A 102 6.03 14.13 6.49
C ARG A 102 6.51 13.22 5.37
N SER A 103 6.12 11.96 5.42
CA SER A 103 6.57 10.93 4.48
C SER A 103 5.59 10.77 3.32
N TYR A 104 6.09 10.25 2.18
CA TYR A 104 5.31 9.84 1.03
C TYR A 104 5.08 8.32 1.02
N HIS A 105 4.96 7.68 -0.17
CA HIS A 105 4.60 6.26 -0.28
C HIS A 105 5.59 5.32 0.41
N VAL A 106 6.90 5.53 0.20
CA VAL A 106 7.96 4.68 0.76
C VAL A 106 8.34 5.13 2.17
N ALA A 107 7.36 5.26 3.04
CA ALA A 107 7.47 5.86 4.36
C ALA A 107 8.53 5.21 5.27
N THR A 108 8.87 3.94 5.05
CA THR A 108 9.91 3.23 5.80
C THR A 108 11.35 3.65 5.43
N GLN A 109 11.52 4.45 4.39
CA GLN A 109 12.79 5.04 3.98
C GLN A 109 12.78 6.56 4.09
N ASP A 110 11.70 7.14 4.59
CA ASP A 110 11.42 8.57 4.59
C ASP A 110 11.52 9.19 6.00
N PHE A 111 11.10 10.43 6.14
CA PHE A 111 11.23 11.24 7.36
C PHE A 111 10.60 10.63 8.63
N ASP A 112 9.56 9.83 8.51
CA ASP A 112 8.85 9.25 9.66
C ASP A 112 9.29 7.80 9.98
N LYS A 113 10.35 7.28 9.33
CA LYS A 113 10.81 5.89 9.46
C LYS A 113 11.05 5.44 10.90
N GLU A 114 11.66 6.27 11.73
CA GLU A 114 11.95 5.90 13.11
C GLU A 114 10.67 5.72 13.93
N ALA A 115 9.69 6.63 13.76
CA ALA A 115 8.40 6.52 14.41
C ALA A 115 7.63 5.25 13.98
N ILE A 116 7.75 4.87 12.70
CA ILE A 116 7.17 3.61 12.19
C ILE A 116 7.82 2.41 12.87
N PHE A 117 9.16 2.37 12.96
CA PHE A 117 9.87 1.25 13.54
C PHE A 117 9.58 1.10 15.04
N GLU A 118 9.59 2.20 15.79
CA GLU A 118 9.26 2.19 17.21
C GLU A 118 7.82 1.69 17.44
N ALA A 119 6.86 2.18 16.67
CA ALA A 119 5.47 1.76 16.76
C ALA A 119 5.27 0.28 16.39
N ALA A 120 5.94 -0.19 15.33
CA ALA A 120 5.87 -1.59 14.90
C ALA A 120 6.40 -2.54 15.98
N VAL A 121 7.54 -2.21 16.59
CA VAL A 121 8.13 -3.00 17.69
C VAL A 121 7.22 -3.00 18.91
N ALA A 122 6.69 -1.83 19.30
CA ALA A 122 5.78 -1.70 20.43
C ALA A 122 4.49 -2.49 20.22
N PHE A 123 3.91 -2.41 19.03
CA PHE A 123 2.72 -3.18 18.65
C PHE A 123 2.98 -4.70 18.71
N ALA A 124 4.07 -5.17 18.09
CA ALA A 124 4.43 -6.58 18.10
C ALA A 124 4.58 -7.12 19.52
N ASN A 125 5.26 -6.40 20.41
CA ASN A 125 5.45 -6.79 21.81
C ASN A 125 4.11 -6.90 22.56
N ARG A 126 3.17 -5.99 22.32
CA ARG A 126 1.83 -6.07 22.95
C ARG A 126 1.04 -7.29 22.48
N VAL A 127 1.07 -7.55 21.17
CA VAL A 127 0.33 -8.68 20.59
C VAL A 127 0.89 -10.03 21.01
N ILE A 128 2.21 -10.16 21.16
CA ILE A 128 2.86 -11.40 21.61
C ILE A 128 2.62 -11.66 23.11
N SER A 129 2.43 -10.59 23.89
CA SER A 129 2.28 -10.69 25.35
C SER A 129 0.82 -10.85 25.79
N SER A 130 -0.13 -10.82 24.88
CA SER A 130 -1.58 -10.98 25.12
C SER A 130 -2.02 -12.40 24.84
#